data_6a0beca0e6397888a10fcbd8172eff7f
#
_entry.id   6a0beca0e6397888a10fcbd8172eff7f
#
_cell.length_a   1.000
_cell.length_b   1.000
_cell.length_c   1.000
_cell.angle_alpha   90.00
_cell.angle_beta   90.00
_cell.angle_gamma   90.00
#
_symmetry.space_group_name_H-M   'P 1'
#
loop_
_entity.id
_entity.type
_entity.pdbx_description
1 polymer ?
#
loop_
_entity_poly.entity_id
_entity_poly.type
_entity_poly.pdbx_seq_one_letter_code
_entity_poly.pdbx_strand_id
1 'polypeptide(L)'
;MNNNIEDVNTKIERLSKKTSSSVTADIAGTISINPEGKTNVQLAFIKITSKDSEVKTTVSEYDYESIEKGIDVTVYVKAQDRDIKGTISFVSTDPSGSGANPVPALPTSPSSASSSGGHSVARYDVIVKPETSLPNGFTVQVKIPQKGLVLTEQAIQKDSEQEYVYLYDNGVAKRKNIKRVKKGFQWIVQEGLSIGDKVIANPDSEITDGAAVSSTQLEESVKSND
;
A
#
# COMPACT_ATOMS: atom_id res chain seq x y z
N MET A 1 69.44 -20.55 5.58
CA MET A 1 68.63 -20.16 6.77
C MET A 1 67.60 -19.08 6.49
N ASN A 2 67.83 -18.11 5.61
CA ASN A 2 66.88 -17.04 5.31
C ASN A 2 65.58 -17.50 4.61
N ASN A 3 65.65 -18.50 3.72
CA ASN A 3 64.48 -18.95 2.96
C ASN A 3 63.35 -19.56 3.83
N ASN A 4 63.75 -20.20 4.97
CA ASN A 4 62.75 -20.76 5.89
C ASN A 4 61.98 -19.68 6.67
N ILE A 5 62.61 -18.52 6.92
CA ILE A 5 61.97 -17.41 7.63
C ILE A 5 60.98 -16.70 6.71
N GLU A 6 61.35 -16.52 5.44
CA GLU A 6 60.42 -15.93 4.44
C GLU A 6 59.22 -16.80 4.18
N ASP A 7 59.39 -18.14 4.10
CA ASP A 7 58.27 -19.09 3.95
C ASP A 7 57.34 -19.09 5.16
N VAL A 8 57.88 -19.02 6.35
CA VAL A 8 57.11 -18.93 7.59
C VAL A 8 56.32 -17.60 7.64
N ASN A 9 56.94 -16.48 7.31
CA ASN A 9 56.30 -15.19 7.27
C ASN A 9 55.17 -15.12 6.24
N THR A 10 55.39 -15.69 5.05
CA THR A 10 54.36 -15.78 4.02
C THR A 10 53.17 -16.66 4.46
N LYS A 11 53.43 -17.75 5.20
CA LYS A 11 52.35 -18.58 5.78
C LYS A 11 51.60 -17.83 6.89
N ILE A 12 52.32 -17.07 7.73
CA ILE A 12 51.69 -16.26 8.78
C ILE A 12 50.80 -15.17 8.15
N GLU A 13 51.25 -14.48 7.11
CA GLU A 13 50.44 -13.48 6.39
C GLU A 13 49.20 -14.09 5.74
N ARG A 14 49.32 -15.27 5.10
CA ARG A 14 48.20 -15.99 4.51
C ARG A 14 47.18 -16.46 5.57
N LEU A 15 47.67 -16.93 6.69
CA LEU A 15 46.83 -17.34 7.82
C LEU A 15 46.15 -16.13 8.49
N SER A 16 46.85 -15.03 8.68
CA SER A 16 46.27 -13.81 9.24
C SER A 16 45.23 -13.20 8.34
N LYS A 17 45.44 -13.19 7.01
CA LYS A 17 44.43 -12.80 6.01
C LYS A 17 43.19 -13.72 5.97
N LYS A 18 43.38 -15.02 6.29
CA LYS A 18 42.25 -15.97 6.40
C LYS A 18 41.50 -15.86 7.73
N THR A 19 42.17 -15.44 8.79
CA THR A 19 41.57 -15.37 10.14
C THR A 19 40.95 -14.00 10.45
N SER A 20 41.35 -12.95 9.75
CA SER A 20 40.80 -11.60 9.90
C SER A 20 40.02 -11.19 8.67
N SER A 21 38.81 -11.72 8.49
CA SER A 21 37.84 -11.15 7.57
C SER A 21 37.02 -10.08 8.31
N SER A 22 37.22 -8.83 7.96
CA SER A 22 36.33 -7.76 8.42
C SER A 22 35.12 -7.69 7.51
N VAL A 23 33.92 -7.73 8.07
CA VAL A 23 32.67 -7.47 7.37
C VAL A 23 32.24 -6.05 7.72
N THR A 24 32.15 -5.21 6.71
CA THR A 24 31.69 -3.83 6.89
C THR A 24 30.19 -3.77 6.71
N ALA A 25 29.51 -3.02 7.55
CA ALA A 25 28.07 -2.78 7.42
C ALA A 25 27.83 -1.66 6.41
N ASP A 26 27.04 -1.95 5.38
CA ASP A 26 26.65 -0.97 4.35
C ASP A 26 25.48 -0.09 4.78
N ILE A 27 24.82 -0.44 5.89
CA ILE A 27 23.66 0.29 6.41
C ILE A 27 23.85 0.67 7.88
N ALA A 28 23.34 1.84 8.25
CA ALA A 28 23.24 2.24 9.66
C ALA A 28 22.06 1.52 10.34
N GLY A 29 22.29 0.95 11.52
CA GLY A 29 21.25 0.19 12.19
C GLY A 29 21.67 -0.39 13.53
N THR A 30 20.80 -1.24 14.07
CA THR A 30 21.05 -2.03 15.28
C THR A 30 21.57 -3.41 14.91
N ILE A 31 22.68 -3.80 15.52
CA ILE A 31 23.30 -5.12 15.31
C ILE A 31 22.75 -6.09 16.35
N SER A 32 22.29 -7.24 15.89
CA SER A 32 21.94 -8.40 16.72
C SER A 32 22.87 -9.55 16.37
N ILE A 33 23.46 -10.17 17.37
CA ILE A 33 24.38 -11.30 17.22
C ILE A 33 23.67 -12.55 17.74
N ASN A 34 23.58 -13.56 16.88
CA ASN A 34 23.07 -14.88 17.24
C ASN A 34 24.24 -15.88 17.32
N PRO A 35 24.69 -16.28 18.53
CA PRO A 35 25.81 -17.19 18.70
C PRO A 35 25.65 -18.55 18.00
N GLU A 36 24.41 -19.04 17.88
CA GLU A 36 24.11 -20.31 17.21
C GLU A 36 24.43 -20.30 15.71
N GLY A 37 24.40 -19.11 15.09
CA GLY A 37 24.77 -18.94 13.70
C GLY A 37 26.25 -19.22 13.38
N LYS A 38 27.11 -19.39 14.40
CA LYS A 38 28.50 -19.84 14.22
C LYS A 38 28.61 -21.29 13.80
N THR A 39 27.73 -22.13 14.31
CA THR A 39 27.71 -23.58 14.10
C THR A 39 26.65 -24.05 13.15
N ASN A 40 25.58 -23.26 13.02
CA ASN A 40 24.45 -23.59 12.14
C ASN A 40 24.38 -22.59 10.97
N VAL A 41 24.76 -23.03 9.78
CA VAL A 41 24.76 -22.21 8.55
C VAL A 41 23.34 -21.82 8.07
N GLN A 42 22.30 -22.43 8.62
CA GLN A 42 20.91 -22.05 8.37
C GLN A 42 20.50 -20.78 9.14
N LEU A 43 21.26 -20.38 10.13
CA LEU A 43 20.99 -19.23 10.97
C LEU A 43 21.98 -18.09 10.70
N ALA A 44 21.47 -16.88 10.56
CA ALA A 44 22.33 -15.71 10.44
C ALA A 44 23.05 -15.44 11.76
N PHE A 45 24.39 -15.40 11.72
CA PHE A 45 25.22 -15.07 12.89
C PHE A 45 25.10 -13.59 13.28
N ILE A 46 25.08 -12.70 12.30
CA ILE A 46 24.92 -11.25 12.50
C ILE A 46 23.70 -10.79 11.68
N LYS A 47 22.81 -10.05 12.33
CA LYS A 47 21.69 -9.38 11.70
C LYS A 47 21.80 -7.88 11.97
N ILE A 48 21.75 -7.08 10.91
CA ILE A 48 21.67 -5.62 11.00
C ILE A 48 20.24 -5.20 10.66
N THR A 49 19.63 -4.48 11.57
CA THR A 49 18.27 -3.94 11.35
C THR A 49 18.37 -2.43 11.19
N SER A 50 17.92 -1.91 10.04
CA SER A 50 17.87 -0.48 9.78
C SER A 50 17.01 0.24 10.81
N LYS A 51 17.35 1.49 11.13
CA LYS A 51 16.49 2.39 11.91
C LYS A 51 15.35 2.95 11.09
N ASP A 52 15.51 2.97 9.76
CA ASP A 52 14.45 3.39 8.85
C ASP A 52 13.44 2.25 8.69
N SER A 53 12.19 2.52 8.99
CA SER A 53 11.11 1.56 8.81
C SER A 53 10.41 1.77 7.46
N GLU A 54 9.99 0.67 6.86
CA GLU A 54 9.18 0.65 5.65
C GLU A 54 7.93 -0.19 5.89
N VAL A 55 6.82 0.29 5.37
CA VAL A 55 5.57 -0.45 5.35
C VAL A 55 5.38 -1.05 3.96
N LYS A 56 5.31 -2.37 3.89
CA LYS A 56 5.01 -3.09 2.66
C LYS A 56 3.53 -3.46 2.63
N THR A 57 2.88 -3.13 1.54
CA THR A 57 1.48 -3.46 1.28
C THR A 57 1.29 -3.80 -0.19
N THR A 58 0.12 -4.29 -0.56
CA THR A 58 -0.21 -4.60 -1.95
C THR A 58 -1.50 -3.90 -2.34
N VAL A 59 -1.60 -3.52 -3.60
CA VAL A 59 -2.80 -2.94 -4.21
C VAL A 59 -3.29 -3.82 -5.34
N SER A 60 -4.58 -3.75 -5.64
CA SER A 60 -5.18 -4.46 -6.77
C SER A 60 -4.89 -3.75 -8.09
N GLU A 61 -4.96 -4.47 -9.22
CA GLU A 61 -4.86 -3.88 -10.56
C GLU A 61 -5.88 -2.77 -10.81
N TYR A 62 -7.07 -2.86 -10.18
CA TYR A 62 -8.13 -1.87 -10.34
C TYR A 62 -7.81 -0.53 -9.68
N ASP A 63 -6.98 -0.54 -8.63
CA ASP A 63 -6.59 0.65 -7.88
C ASP A 63 -5.22 1.18 -8.32
N TYR A 64 -4.50 0.40 -9.13
CA TYR A 64 -3.11 0.67 -9.52
C TYR A 64 -2.92 2.05 -10.17
N GLU A 65 -3.81 2.42 -11.10
CA GLU A 65 -3.72 3.72 -11.79
C GLU A 65 -3.90 4.93 -10.87
N SER A 66 -4.50 4.72 -9.68
CA SER A 66 -4.71 5.80 -8.72
C SER A 66 -3.55 5.98 -7.74
N ILE A 67 -2.52 5.14 -7.84
CA ILE A 67 -1.42 5.08 -6.88
C ILE A 67 -0.11 5.43 -7.57
N GLU A 68 0.50 6.52 -7.11
CA GLU A 68 1.76 7.00 -7.62
C GLU A 68 2.77 7.23 -6.50
N LYS A 69 4.05 7.14 -6.84
CA LYS A 69 5.13 7.52 -5.93
C LYS A 69 5.00 8.99 -5.54
N GLY A 70 5.17 9.29 -4.26
CA GLY A 70 5.10 10.64 -3.72
C GLY A 70 3.72 11.03 -3.16
N ILE A 71 2.71 10.17 -3.27
CA ILE A 71 1.40 10.42 -2.65
C ILE A 71 1.53 10.29 -1.14
N ASP A 72 0.99 11.27 -0.41
CA ASP A 72 0.87 11.24 1.04
C ASP A 72 -0.26 10.31 1.45
N VAL A 73 0.02 9.46 2.43
CA VAL A 73 -0.90 8.45 2.93
C VAL A 73 -0.95 8.49 4.45
N THR A 74 -2.01 7.92 4.99
CA THR A 74 -2.13 7.71 6.44
C THR A 74 -1.89 6.25 6.77
N VAL A 75 -0.97 6.00 7.69
CA VAL A 75 -0.63 4.67 8.20
C VAL A 75 -1.25 4.50 9.58
N TYR A 76 -2.32 3.74 9.68
CA TYR A 76 -2.97 3.41 10.94
C TYR A 76 -2.27 2.24 11.62
N VAL A 77 -1.75 2.45 12.82
CA VAL A 77 -1.00 1.44 13.60
C VAL A 77 -1.96 0.79 14.60
N LYS A 78 -2.43 -0.42 14.28
CA LYS A 78 -3.43 -1.13 15.10
C LYS A 78 -3.04 -1.31 16.57
N ALA A 79 -1.76 -1.62 16.83
CA ALA A 79 -1.29 -1.87 18.19
C ALA A 79 -1.25 -0.62 19.09
N GLN A 80 -1.26 0.56 18.49
CA GLN A 80 -1.14 1.84 19.20
C GLN A 80 -2.36 2.74 19.02
N ASP A 81 -3.34 2.27 18.24
CA ASP A 81 -4.58 2.99 17.91
C ASP A 81 -4.31 4.45 17.47
N ARG A 82 -3.34 4.60 16.57
CA ARG A 82 -2.94 5.94 16.08
C ARG A 82 -2.66 5.96 14.60
N ASP A 83 -2.92 7.10 14.00
CA ASP A 83 -2.58 7.43 12.62
C ASP A 83 -1.20 8.12 12.57
N ILE A 84 -0.38 7.71 11.60
CA ILE A 84 0.92 8.29 11.29
C ILE A 84 0.91 8.68 9.81
N LYS A 85 1.46 9.83 9.50
CA LYS A 85 1.66 10.22 8.10
C LYS A 85 2.77 9.39 7.46
N GLY A 86 2.65 9.16 6.18
CA GLY A 86 3.67 8.49 5.38
C GLY A 86 3.55 8.89 3.92
N THR A 87 4.54 8.53 3.14
CA THR A 87 4.58 8.83 1.70
C THR A 87 4.89 7.56 0.93
N ILE A 88 4.23 7.33 -0.21
CA ILE A 88 4.53 6.21 -1.09
C ILE A 88 5.91 6.42 -1.70
N SER A 89 6.85 5.54 -1.37
CA SER A 89 8.24 5.59 -1.85
C SER A 89 8.45 4.77 -3.11
N PHE A 90 7.69 3.69 -3.28
CA PHE A 90 7.82 2.79 -4.42
C PHE A 90 6.48 2.11 -4.75
N VAL A 91 6.22 1.94 -6.04
CA VAL A 91 5.12 1.14 -6.60
C VAL A 91 5.72 0.18 -7.61
N SER A 92 5.49 -1.13 -7.43
CA SER A 92 5.98 -2.14 -8.36
C SER A 92 5.23 -2.07 -9.70
N THR A 93 5.95 -2.27 -10.79
CA THR A 93 5.37 -2.45 -12.12
C THR A 93 5.02 -3.91 -12.40
N ASP A 94 5.61 -4.83 -11.64
CA ASP A 94 5.39 -6.26 -11.77
C ASP A 94 4.40 -6.74 -10.70
N PRO A 95 3.45 -7.62 -11.06
CA PRO A 95 2.50 -8.16 -10.09
C PRO A 95 3.21 -9.01 -9.04
N SER A 96 2.77 -8.86 -7.78
CA SER A 96 3.28 -9.63 -6.65
C SER A 96 3.03 -11.12 -6.87
N GLY A 97 4.05 -11.93 -6.70
CA GLY A 97 3.99 -13.39 -6.92
C GLY A 97 4.34 -13.85 -8.32
N SER A 98 4.59 -12.95 -9.29
CA SER A 98 5.16 -13.33 -10.59
C SER A 98 6.68 -13.56 -10.55
N GLY A 99 7.33 -13.29 -9.43
CA GLY A 99 8.73 -13.60 -9.18
C GLY A 99 8.96 -15.07 -8.85
N ALA A 100 8.59 -15.96 -9.76
CA ALA A 100 9.21 -17.26 -9.79
C ALA A 100 10.67 -17.06 -10.21
N ASN A 101 11.59 -16.93 -9.25
CA ASN A 101 12.96 -17.34 -9.51
C ASN A 101 12.86 -18.74 -10.10
N PRO A 102 13.37 -18.99 -11.31
CA PRO A 102 13.53 -20.35 -11.79
C PRO A 102 14.65 -21.00 -10.98
N VAL A 103 14.31 -21.48 -9.78
CA VAL A 103 15.14 -22.48 -9.12
C VAL A 103 15.06 -23.69 -10.05
N PRO A 104 16.20 -24.23 -10.56
CA PRO A 104 16.16 -25.45 -11.34
C PRO A 104 15.45 -26.51 -10.50
N ALA A 105 14.27 -26.92 -10.92
CA ALA A 105 13.51 -27.95 -10.27
C ALA A 105 14.31 -29.26 -10.26
N LEU A 106 14.76 -29.68 -9.09
CA LEU A 106 15.09 -31.07 -8.87
C LEU A 106 13.81 -31.91 -9.10
N PRO A 107 13.86 -33.00 -9.84
CA PRO A 107 12.69 -33.83 -10.08
C PRO A 107 12.37 -34.64 -8.81
N THR A 108 11.48 -34.16 -7.98
CA THR A 108 10.89 -34.94 -6.90
C THR A 108 9.38 -34.78 -6.94
N SER A 109 8.73 -35.87 -7.34
CA SER A 109 7.33 -36.28 -7.13
C SER A 109 6.19 -35.31 -7.45
N PRO A 110 5.13 -35.77 -8.11
CA PRO A 110 3.97 -34.95 -8.42
C PRO A 110 3.11 -34.76 -7.15
N SER A 111 3.33 -33.69 -6.40
CA SER A 111 2.34 -33.22 -5.45
C SER A 111 1.38 -32.32 -6.22
N SER A 112 0.14 -32.73 -6.26
CA SER A 112 -1.03 -32.12 -6.86
C SER A 112 -1.09 -30.60 -6.54
N ALA A 113 -0.64 -29.78 -7.49
CA ALA A 113 -1.01 -28.39 -7.55
C ALA A 113 -2.48 -28.34 -7.95
N SER A 114 -3.38 -28.21 -6.97
CA SER A 114 -4.75 -27.81 -7.23
C SER A 114 -4.74 -26.37 -7.74
N SER A 115 -4.64 -26.22 -9.05
CA SER A 115 -4.97 -25.00 -9.74
C SER A 115 -6.49 -24.83 -9.66
N SER A 116 -6.99 -24.22 -8.58
CA SER A 116 -8.31 -23.63 -8.60
C SER A 116 -8.23 -22.46 -9.58
N GLY A 117 -8.78 -22.65 -10.78
CA GLY A 117 -8.89 -21.64 -11.83
C GLY A 117 -9.87 -20.54 -11.48
N GLY A 118 -9.62 -19.84 -10.39
CA GLY A 118 -10.22 -18.53 -10.10
C GLY A 118 -9.30 -17.48 -10.71
N HIS A 119 -9.85 -16.57 -11.48
CA HIS A 119 -9.13 -15.38 -11.94
C HIS A 119 -8.74 -14.57 -10.71
N SER A 120 -7.54 -14.79 -10.19
CA SER A 120 -7.04 -13.98 -9.09
C SER A 120 -6.64 -12.62 -9.64
N VAL A 121 -7.26 -11.57 -9.11
CA VAL A 121 -6.92 -10.19 -9.42
C VAL A 121 -5.43 -9.97 -9.14
N ALA A 122 -4.72 -9.42 -10.12
CA ALA A 122 -3.31 -9.10 -9.96
C ALA A 122 -3.10 -8.08 -8.84
N ARG A 123 -2.03 -8.26 -8.07
CA ARG A 123 -1.66 -7.37 -6.97
C ARG A 123 -0.26 -6.84 -7.20
N TYR A 124 -0.02 -5.61 -6.84
CA TYR A 124 1.26 -4.91 -7.01
C TYR A 124 1.80 -4.46 -5.67
N ASP A 125 3.10 -4.63 -5.46
CA ASP A 125 3.75 -4.24 -4.21
C ASP A 125 3.89 -2.73 -4.13
N VAL A 126 3.56 -2.19 -2.97
CA VAL A 126 3.70 -0.77 -2.64
C VAL A 126 4.51 -0.65 -1.35
N ILE A 127 5.52 0.22 -1.38
CA ILE A 127 6.32 0.56 -0.21
C ILE A 127 5.98 1.97 0.24
N VAL A 128 5.62 2.09 1.50
CA VAL A 128 5.34 3.38 2.14
C VAL A 128 6.43 3.65 3.18
N LYS A 129 6.98 4.86 3.15
CA LYS A 129 7.89 5.38 4.15
C LYS A 129 7.10 6.19 5.18
N PRO A 130 6.93 5.70 6.41
CA PRO A 130 6.27 6.46 7.45
C PRO A 130 7.16 7.60 7.95
N GLU A 131 6.60 8.74 8.35
CA GLU A 131 7.34 9.85 8.94
C GLU A 131 7.96 9.49 10.30
N THR A 132 7.30 8.59 11.03
CA THR A 132 7.78 8.11 12.32
C THR A 132 8.20 6.65 12.18
N SER A 133 9.42 6.34 12.64
CA SER A 133 9.91 4.95 12.61
C SER A 133 9.03 4.04 13.47
N LEU A 134 8.70 2.88 12.93
CA LEU A 134 7.88 1.85 13.56
C LEU A 134 8.73 0.62 13.85
N PRO A 135 8.49 -0.08 14.97
CA PRO A 135 9.10 -1.37 15.23
C PRO A 135 8.72 -2.39 14.15
N ASN A 136 9.69 -3.24 13.79
CA ASN A 136 9.44 -4.31 12.82
C ASN A 136 8.39 -5.31 13.35
N GLY A 137 7.50 -5.74 12.45
CA GLY A 137 6.46 -6.72 12.77
C GLY A 137 5.12 -6.11 13.23
N PHE A 138 5.01 -4.80 13.30
CA PHE A 138 3.72 -4.17 13.57
C PHE A 138 2.75 -4.35 12.41
N THR A 139 1.51 -4.69 12.73
CA THR A 139 0.43 -4.70 11.75
C THR A 139 -0.13 -3.29 11.59
N VAL A 140 -0.14 -2.83 10.36
CA VAL A 140 -0.62 -1.50 10.01
C VAL A 140 -1.64 -1.56 8.88
N GLN A 141 -2.47 -0.53 8.77
CA GLN A 141 -3.38 -0.33 7.66
C GLN A 141 -3.00 0.96 6.95
N VAL A 142 -2.78 0.90 5.65
CA VAL A 142 -2.47 2.08 4.83
C VAL A 142 -3.76 2.61 4.25
N LYS A 143 -4.08 3.86 4.54
CA LYS A 143 -5.21 4.62 3.99
C LYS A 143 -4.66 5.56 2.92
N ILE A 144 -5.01 5.31 1.67
CA ILE A 144 -4.56 6.12 0.54
C ILE A 144 -5.70 7.07 0.17
N PRO A 145 -5.50 8.40 0.24
CA PRO A 145 -6.53 9.35 -0.12
C PRO A 145 -6.78 9.28 -1.63
N GLN A 146 -8.03 9.08 -2.00
CA GLN A 146 -8.42 9.14 -3.40
C GLN A 146 -8.93 10.54 -3.73
N LYS A 147 -8.44 11.08 -4.85
CA LYS A 147 -8.96 12.35 -5.37
C LYS A 147 -10.29 12.11 -6.05
N GLY A 148 -11.32 12.81 -5.63
CA GLY A 148 -12.65 12.76 -6.23
C GLY A 148 -13.75 12.71 -5.19
N LEU A 149 -14.96 12.99 -5.63
CA LEU A 149 -16.18 12.96 -4.80
C LEU A 149 -16.85 11.60 -5.00
N VAL A 150 -17.04 10.88 -3.90
CA VAL A 150 -17.79 9.62 -3.88
C VAL A 150 -19.26 9.94 -3.60
N LEU A 151 -20.14 9.46 -4.45
CA LEU A 151 -21.59 9.56 -4.25
C LEU A 151 -22.19 8.18 -4.04
N THR A 152 -23.30 8.16 -3.32
CA THR A 152 -24.17 6.97 -3.26
C THR A 152 -24.82 6.76 -4.62
N GLU A 153 -24.98 5.52 -5.02
CA GLU A 153 -25.58 5.20 -6.32
C GLU A 153 -27.02 5.72 -6.45
N GLN A 154 -27.73 5.79 -5.32
CA GLN A 154 -29.09 6.32 -5.22
C GLN A 154 -29.20 7.81 -5.57
N ALA A 155 -28.14 8.60 -5.34
CA ALA A 155 -28.12 10.02 -5.69
C ALA A 155 -27.98 10.26 -7.20
N ILE A 156 -27.55 9.24 -7.95
CA ILE A 156 -27.22 9.38 -9.36
C ILE A 156 -28.43 8.95 -10.20
N GLN A 157 -28.89 9.88 -11.00
CA GLN A 157 -29.95 9.65 -11.95
C GLN A 157 -29.37 9.53 -13.36
N LYS A 158 -30.07 8.81 -14.24
CA LYS A 158 -29.68 8.62 -15.62
C LYS A 158 -30.81 8.98 -16.56
N ASP A 159 -30.48 9.80 -17.55
CA ASP A 159 -31.40 10.16 -18.63
C ASP A 159 -30.68 9.89 -19.96
N SER A 160 -31.23 8.87 -20.70
CA SER A 160 -30.61 8.38 -21.94
C SER A 160 -29.15 7.97 -21.75
N GLU A 161 -28.21 8.80 -22.16
CA GLU A 161 -26.75 8.54 -22.04
C GLU A 161 -26.07 9.43 -21.01
N GLN A 162 -26.81 10.38 -20.39
CA GLN A 162 -26.19 11.33 -19.44
C GLN A 162 -26.57 10.98 -18.00
N GLU A 163 -25.54 10.98 -17.15
CA GLU A 163 -25.72 10.85 -15.72
C GLU A 163 -25.74 12.23 -15.07
N TYR A 164 -26.64 12.41 -14.12
CA TYR A 164 -26.83 13.66 -13.43
C TYR A 164 -27.21 13.45 -11.97
N VAL A 165 -27.08 14.49 -11.18
CA VAL A 165 -27.54 14.56 -9.78
C VAL A 165 -28.39 15.79 -9.58
N TYR A 166 -29.17 15.81 -8.51
CA TYR A 166 -29.84 17.01 -8.05
C TYR A 166 -29.04 17.65 -6.92
N LEU A 167 -28.72 18.93 -7.07
CA LEU A 167 -28.14 19.76 -6.02
C LEU A 167 -29.27 20.45 -5.26
N TYR A 168 -29.10 20.54 -3.94
CA TYR A 168 -29.94 21.38 -3.11
C TYR A 168 -29.38 22.80 -3.08
N ASP A 169 -30.10 23.75 -3.65
CA ASP A 169 -29.73 25.16 -3.64
C ASP A 169 -30.92 26.00 -3.12
N ASN A 170 -30.80 26.43 -1.85
CA ASN A 170 -31.79 27.32 -1.20
C ASN A 170 -33.26 26.86 -1.31
N GLY A 171 -33.53 25.57 -1.13
CA GLY A 171 -34.87 25.01 -1.18
C GLY A 171 -35.33 24.58 -2.56
N VAL A 172 -34.45 24.61 -3.55
CA VAL A 172 -34.74 24.23 -4.93
C VAL A 172 -33.78 23.13 -5.38
N ALA A 173 -34.31 22.14 -6.10
CA ALA A 173 -33.48 21.11 -6.73
C ALA A 173 -32.95 21.63 -8.07
N LYS A 174 -31.62 21.59 -8.26
CA LYS A 174 -30.99 21.94 -9.53
C LYS A 174 -30.35 20.72 -10.15
N ARG A 175 -30.71 20.38 -11.37
CA ARG A 175 -30.08 19.31 -12.12
C ARG A 175 -28.66 19.69 -12.54
N LYS A 176 -27.69 18.82 -12.27
CA LYS A 176 -26.32 19.00 -12.70
C LYS A 176 -25.76 17.72 -13.29
N ASN A 177 -25.30 17.80 -14.54
CA ASN A 177 -24.70 16.65 -15.22
C ASN A 177 -23.35 16.35 -14.59
N ILE A 178 -23.04 15.06 -14.46
CA ILE A 178 -21.80 14.58 -13.89
C ILE A 178 -21.13 13.60 -14.84
N LYS A 179 -19.81 13.47 -14.70
CA LYS A 179 -19.06 12.35 -15.26
C LYS A 179 -18.42 11.59 -14.14
N ARG A 180 -18.62 10.29 -14.09
CA ARG A 180 -18.01 9.40 -13.11
C ARG A 180 -17.19 8.33 -13.78
N VAL A 181 -16.17 7.87 -13.08
CA VAL A 181 -15.36 6.71 -13.46
C VAL A 181 -15.38 5.70 -12.34
N LYS A 182 -15.31 4.44 -12.72
CA LYS A 182 -15.16 3.36 -11.75
C LYS A 182 -13.69 3.23 -11.39
N LYS A 183 -13.38 3.38 -10.08
CA LYS A 183 -12.06 3.09 -9.54
C LYS A 183 -12.19 2.02 -8.47
N GLY A 184 -11.66 0.83 -8.76
CA GLY A 184 -11.86 -0.33 -7.91
C GLY A 184 -13.33 -0.69 -7.75
N PHE A 185 -13.82 -0.66 -6.52
CA PHE A 185 -15.21 -0.94 -6.18
C PHE A 185 -16.07 0.32 -6.02
N GLN A 186 -15.51 1.52 -6.20
CA GLN A 186 -16.19 2.80 -5.98
C GLN A 186 -16.37 3.58 -7.28
N TRP A 187 -17.45 4.34 -7.36
CA TRP A 187 -17.64 5.33 -8.39
C TRP A 187 -17.20 6.70 -7.91
N ILE A 188 -16.31 7.32 -8.65
CA ILE A 188 -15.74 8.62 -8.33
C ILE A 188 -16.20 9.63 -9.38
N VAL A 189 -16.79 10.72 -8.91
CA VAL A 189 -17.18 11.83 -9.80
C VAL A 189 -15.93 12.64 -10.10
N GLN A 190 -15.60 12.73 -11.40
CA GLN A 190 -14.46 13.52 -11.89
C GLN A 190 -14.87 14.93 -12.31
N GLU A 191 -16.05 15.07 -12.91
CA GLU A 191 -16.53 16.36 -13.42
C GLU A 191 -17.99 16.58 -13.01
N GLY A 192 -18.34 17.84 -12.87
CA GLY A 192 -19.71 18.25 -12.61
C GLY A 192 -20.01 18.62 -11.17
N LEU A 193 -19.16 18.28 -10.19
CA LEU A 193 -19.36 18.64 -8.79
C LEU A 193 -18.13 19.33 -8.21
N SER A 194 -18.38 20.17 -7.21
CA SER A 194 -17.36 20.87 -6.44
C SER A 194 -17.48 20.50 -4.95
N ILE A 195 -16.37 20.61 -4.22
CA ILE A 195 -16.38 20.42 -2.77
C ILE A 195 -17.29 21.50 -2.16
N GLY A 196 -18.27 21.06 -1.36
CA GLY A 196 -19.26 21.94 -0.75
C GLY A 196 -20.64 21.93 -1.44
N ASP A 197 -20.75 21.33 -2.65
CA ASP A 197 -22.04 21.11 -3.28
C ASP A 197 -22.91 20.17 -2.43
N LYS A 198 -24.15 20.55 -2.15
CA LYS A 198 -25.09 19.74 -1.40
C LYS A 198 -25.90 18.88 -2.36
N VAL A 199 -25.59 17.60 -2.42
CA VAL A 199 -26.28 16.63 -3.30
C VAL A 199 -27.45 16.02 -2.56
N ILE A 200 -28.59 15.89 -3.26
CA ILE A 200 -29.77 15.17 -2.76
C ILE A 200 -29.45 13.68 -2.85
N ALA A 201 -29.31 13.02 -1.70
CA ALA A 201 -28.80 11.64 -1.62
C ALA A 201 -29.80 10.60 -2.15
N ASN A 202 -31.09 10.87 -2.03
CA ASN A 202 -32.16 9.99 -2.50
C ASN A 202 -33.30 10.84 -3.11
N PRO A 203 -33.16 11.27 -4.37
CA PRO A 203 -34.22 12.03 -5.03
C PRO A 203 -35.40 11.13 -5.33
N ASP A 204 -36.62 11.57 -4.96
CA ASP A 204 -37.85 10.92 -5.39
C ASP A 204 -38.02 10.99 -6.90
N SER A 205 -38.73 10.02 -7.48
CA SER A 205 -38.98 9.94 -8.92
C SER A 205 -39.74 11.15 -9.50
N GLU A 206 -40.35 11.96 -8.66
CA GLU A 206 -41.10 13.16 -9.03
C GLU A 206 -40.27 14.44 -9.00
N ILE A 207 -39.02 14.40 -8.52
CA ILE A 207 -38.18 15.59 -8.48
C ILE A 207 -37.75 15.98 -9.90
N THR A 208 -38.06 17.21 -10.25
CA THR A 208 -37.66 17.83 -11.53
C THR A 208 -36.74 19.02 -11.26
N ASP A 209 -36.04 19.45 -12.31
CA ASP A 209 -35.21 20.65 -12.24
C ASP A 209 -36.05 21.88 -11.90
N GLY A 210 -35.65 22.61 -10.87
CA GLY A 210 -36.37 23.76 -10.35
C GLY A 210 -37.47 23.42 -9.31
N ALA A 211 -37.66 22.16 -8.97
CA ALA A 211 -38.68 21.76 -7.98
C ALA A 211 -38.32 22.27 -6.59
N ALA A 212 -39.31 22.73 -5.83
CA ALA A 212 -39.13 23.08 -4.43
C ALA A 212 -38.92 21.80 -3.60
N VAL A 213 -37.86 21.75 -2.81
CA VAL A 213 -37.50 20.60 -1.99
C VAL A 213 -37.19 21.04 -0.56
N SER A 214 -37.71 20.27 0.40
CA SER A 214 -37.30 20.42 1.79
C SER A 214 -36.21 19.39 2.10
N SER A 215 -35.06 19.85 2.60
CA SER A 215 -33.99 18.93 3.02
C SER A 215 -34.20 18.49 4.46
N THR A 216 -34.31 17.18 4.68
CA THR A 216 -34.00 16.61 5.97
C THR A 216 -32.50 16.28 5.93
N GLN A 217 -31.66 17.02 6.64
CA GLN A 217 -30.26 16.66 6.78
C GLN A 217 -30.20 15.34 7.56
N LEU A 218 -29.74 14.28 6.90
CA LEU A 218 -29.14 13.16 7.61
C LEU A 218 -27.83 13.70 8.19
N GLU A 219 -27.82 14.07 9.45
CA GLU A 219 -26.58 14.25 10.18
C GLU A 219 -25.92 12.89 10.21
N GLU A 220 -24.98 12.67 9.31
CA GLU A 220 -24.02 11.62 9.43
C GLU A 220 -23.23 11.94 10.70
N SER A 221 -23.65 11.33 11.80
CA SER A 221 -22.92 11.40 13.05
C SER A 221 -21.55 10.76 12.78
N VAL A 222 -20.58 11.58 12.41
CA VAL A 222 -19.18 11.25 12.54
C VAL A 222 -18.99 11.00 14.04
N LYS A 223 -19.11 9.75 14.44
CA LYS A 223 -18.63 9.33 15.74
C LYS A 223 -17.13 9.53 15.72
N SER A 224 -16.70 10.72 16.18
CA SER A 224 -15.39 10.87 16.75
C SER A 224 -15.38 9.97 17.99
N ASN A 225 -14.82 8.80 17.86
CA ASN A 225 -14.37 8.07 19.04
C ASN A 225 -13.19 8.86 19.60
N ASP A 226 -13.46 9.61 20.68
CA ASP A 226 -12.44 10.05 21.61
C ASP A 226 -11.68 8.85 22.19
#